data_df60d44cc09c1b04d15353c8ab6694a0
#
_entry.id   df60d44cc09c1b04d15353c8ab6694a0
#
_cell.length_a   1.000
_cell.length_b   1.000
_cell.length_c   1.000
_cell.angle_alpha   90.00
_cell.angle_beta   90.00
_cell.angle_gamma   90.00
#
_symmetry.space_group_name_H-M   'P 1'
#
loop_
_entity.id
_entity.type
_entity.pdbx_description
1 polymer ?
#
loop_
_entity_poly.entity_id
_entity_poly.type
_entity_poly.pdbx_seq_one_letter_code
_entity_poly.pdbx_strand_id
1 'polypeptide(L)'
;MPVPPEFEADASLLAARAVVPEHVVHRDFADQSIALNLKTGNYHGLNPTAARMLEELGEDKTLEAAVPPLVDHFGQPREVIERDLLSLCRALAERGLIELHAGTD
;
A
#
# COMPACT_ATOMS: atom_id res chain seq x y z
N MET A 1 13.48 3.03 3.84
CA MET A 1 14.11 1.72 3.63
C MET A 1 13.77 1.23 2.22
N PRO A 2 14.72 0.71 1.45
CA PRO A 2 14.39 0.30 0.09
C PRO A 2 13.47 -0.92 0.07
N VAL A 3 12.75 -1.08 -1.02
CA VAL A 3 11.95 -2.28 -1.24
C VAL A 3 12.88 -3.48 -1.30
N PRO A 4 12.60 -4.56 -0.55
CA PRO A 4 13.46 -5.76 -0.61
C PRO A 4 13.57 -6.28 -2.03
N PRO A 5 14.74 -6.79 -2.45
CA PRO A 5 14.94 -7.28 -3.81
C PRO A 5 13.92 -8.33 -4.26
N GLU A 6 13.42 -9.14 -3.35
CA GLU A 6 12.43 -10.17 -3.65
C GLU A 6 11.09 -9.59 -4.12
N PHE A 7 10.83 -8.30 -3.86
CA PHE A 7 9.59 -7.64 -4.24
C PHE A 7 9.79 -6.56 -5.31
N GLU A 8 10.95 -6.52 -5.97
CA GLU A 8 11.21 -5.52 -7.01
C GLU A 8 10.39 -5.74 -8.28
N ALA A 9 10.18 -7.01 -8.66
CA ALA A 9 9.36 -7.32 -9.82
C ALA A 9 7.88 -7.13 -9.50
N ASP A 10 7.12 -6.65 -10.49
CA ASP A 10 5.68 -6.41 -10.31
C ASP A 10 4.94 -7.68 -9.88
N ALA A 11 5.24 -8.81 -10.49
CA ALA A 11 4.57 -10.08 -10.16
C ALA A 11 4.83 -10.48 -8.71
N SER A 12 6.06 -10.31 -8.23
CA SER A 12 6.43 -10.63 -6.86
C SER A 12 5.72 -9.71 -5.87
N LEU A 13 5.63 -8.44 -6.21
CA LEU A 13 4.97 -7.46 -5.35
C LEU A 13 3.46 -7.69 -5.30
N LEU A 14 2.84 -8.06 -6.43
CA LEU A 14 1.41 -8.40 -6.45
C LEU A 14 1.11 -9.62 -5.57
N ALA A 15 2.04 -10.55 -5.46
CA ALA A 15 1.89 -11.74 -4.63
C ALA A 15 2.18 -11.48 -3.15
N ALA A 16 2.69 -10.30 -2.81
CA ALA A 16 3.04 -9.96 -1.44
C ALA A 16 1.84 -9.44 -0.66
N ARG A 17 1.93 -9.52 0.68
CA ARG A 17 1.00 -8.85 1.57
C ARG A 17 1.67 -7.62 2.15
N ALA A 18 0.91 -6.55 2.31
CA ALA A 18 1.40 -5.32 2.92
C ALA A 18 0.85 -5.25 4.35
N VAL A 19 1.72 -5.02 5.30
CA VAL A 19 1.35 -4.91 6.71
C VAL A 19 1.75 -3.53 7.21
N VAL A 20 0.84 -2.85 7.89
CA VAL A 20 1.12 -1.56 8.52
C VAL A 20 1.65 -1.83 9.93
N PRO A 21 2.92 -1.48 10.22
CA PRO A 21 3.50 -1.71 11.54
C PRO A 21 2.80 -0.90 12.62
N GLU A 22 2.91 -1.37 13.87
CA GLU A 22 2.30 -0.69 15.02
C GLU A 22 2.77 0.75 15.21
N HIS A 23 4.01 1.04 14.82
CA HIS A 23 4.58 2.38 14.98
C HIS A 23 4.20 3.33 13.84
N VAL A 24 3.36 2.89 12.93
CA VAL A 24 2.83 3.73 11.86
C VAL A 24 1.39 4.09 12.20
N VAL A 25 1.11 5.37 12.20
CA VAL A 25 -0.24 5.88 12.50
C VAL A 25 -0.81 6.60 11.30
N HIS A 26 -2.12 6.62 11.24
CA HIS A 26 -2.86 7.24 10.17
C HIS A 26 -3.61 8.43 10.76
N ARG A 27 -3.49 9.58 10.09
CA ARG A 27 -4.17 10.81 10.53
C ARG A 27 -4.97 11.39 9.38
N ASP A 28 -6.21 11.72 9.66
CA ASP A 28 -7.10 12.31 8.67
C ASP A 28 -7.21 13.82 8.88
N PHE A 29 -7.14 14.55 7.78
CA PHE A 29 -7.40 15.98 7.74
C PHE A 29 -8.59 16.23 6.81
N ALA A 30 -9.03 17.48 6.71
CA ALA A 30 -10.22 17.79 5.93
C ALA A 30 -10.17 17.28 4.49
N ASP A 31 -9.03 17.39 3.83
CA ASP A 31 -8.88 17.10 2.41
C ASP A 31 -8.00 15.90 2.10
N GLN A 32 -7.28 15.39 3.08
CA GLN A 32 -6.33 14.32 2.84
C GLN A 32 -5.99 13.60 4.14
N SER A 33 -5.30 12.49 3.99
CA SER A 33 -4.78 11.74 5.12
C SER A 33 -3.28 11.66 5.03
N ILE A 34 -2.62 11.35 6.12
CA ILE A 34 -1.19 11.02 6.10
C ILE A 34 -0.95 9.71 6.84
N ALA A 35 0.06 8.98 6.39
CA ALA A 35 0.62 7.86 7.14
C ALA A 35 1.94 8.35 7.71
N LEU A 36 2.16 8.16 9.01
CA LEU A 36 3.33 8.68 9.72
C LEU A 36 4.02 7.57 10.48
N ASN A 37 5.32 7.42 10.24
CA ASN A 37 6.15 6.48 10.97
C ASN A 37 6.68 7.18 12.22
N LEU A 38 6.21 6.75 13.39
CA LEU A 38 6.57 7.38 14.66
C LEU A 38 8.02 7.16 15.08
N LYS A 39 8.68 6.13 14.52
CA LYS A 39 10.09 5.86 14.83
C LYS A 39 11.04 6.75 14.04
N THR A 40 10.72 7.06 12.81
CA THR A 40 11.62 7.77 11.90
C THR A 40 11.17 9.19 11.61
N GLY A 41 9.89 9.51 11.81
CA GLY A 41 9.31 10.77 11.41
C GLY A 41 8.96 10.85 9.93
N ASN A 42 9.22 9.80 9.17
CA ASN A 42 8.84 9.76 7.75
C ASN A 42 7.32 9.74 7.61
N TYR A 43 6.82 10.40 6.61
CA TYR A 43 5.39 10.40 6.34
C TYR A 43 5.12 10.43 4.84
N HIS A 44 3.88 10.11 4.48
CA HIS A 44 3.44 10.13 3.10
C HIS A 44 2.00 10.63 3.06
N GLY A 45 1.75 11.66 2.25
CA GLY A 45 0.39 12.17 2.07
C GLY A 45 -0.43 11.19 1.24
N LEU A 46 -1.64 10.94 1.68
CA LEU A 46 -2.56 10.02 1.01
C LEU A 46 -3.76 10.82 0.50
N ASN A 47 -3.91 10.87 -0.82
CA ASN A 47 -5.15 11.40 -1.39
C ASN A 47 -6.26 10.36 -1.16
N PRO A 48 -7.53 10.67 -1.43
CA PRO A 48 -8.62 9.72 -1.19
C PRO A 48 -8.43 8.37 -1.89
N THR A 49 -7.87 8.36 -3.08
CA THR A 49 -7.59 7.12 -3.82
C THR A 49 -6.55 6.25 -3.07
N ALA A 50 -5.44 6.87 -2.66
CA ALA A 50 -4.40 6.15 -1.94
C ALA A 50 -4.90 5.66 -0.58
N ALA A 51 -5.68 6.48 0.13
CA ALA A 51 -6.25 6.09 1.41
C ALA A 51 -7.15 4.87 1.27
N ARG A 52 -7.97 4.83 0.23
CA ARG A 52 -8.84 3.67 -0.05
C ARG A 52 -8.04 2.42 -0.38
N MET A 53 -6.98 2.56 -1.16
CA MET A 53 -6.09 1.45 -1.48
C MET A 53 -5.46 0.87 -0.21
N LEU A 54 -4.98 1.74 0.68
CA LEU A 54 -4.37 1.30 1.92
C LEU A 54 -5.38 0.59 2.84
N GLU A 55 -6.61 1.07 2.90
CA GLU A 55 -7.69 0.40 3.63
C GLU A 55 -7.90 -1.02 3.11
N GLU A 56 -7.94 -1.18 1.80
CA GLU A 56 -8.16 -2.49 1.19
C GLU A 56 -7.04 -3.45 1.53
N LEU A 57 -5.79 -2.97 1.54
CA LEU A 57 -4.63 -3.78 1.89
C LEU A 57 -4.62 -4.18 3.36
N GLY A 58 -5.24 -3.38 4.23
CA GLY A 58 -5.30 -3.65 5.66
C GLY A 58 -6.13 -4.86 6.05
N GLU A 59 -6.79 -5.49 5.11
CA GLU A 59 -7.62 -6.67 5.37
C GLU A 59 -6.85 -7.98 5.23
N ASP A 60 -5.54 -7.93 5.36
CA ASP A 60 -4.65 -9.11 5.37
C ASP A 60 -4.75 -9.93 4.08
N LYS A 61 -4.70 -9.26 2.96
CA LYS A 61 -4.72 -9.92 1.67
C LYS A 61 -3.51 -9.50 0.83
N THR A 62 -3.22 -10.25 -0.22
CA THR A 62 -2.16 -9.88 -1.16
C THR A 62 -2.58 -8.64 -1.93
N LEU A 63 -1.59 -7.95 -2.50
CA LEU A 63 -1.88 -6.81 -3.37
C LEU A 63 -2.78 -7.24 -4.53
N GLU A 64 -2.49 -8.41 -5.12
CA GLU A 64 -3.29 -8.95 -6.22
C GLU A 64 -4.74 -9.15 -5.80
N ALA A 65 -4.99 -9.66 -4.60
CA ALA A 65 -6.34 -9.89 -4.09
C ALA A 65 -7.08 -8.58 -3.83
N ALA A 66 -6.36 -7.48 -3.60
CA ALA A 66 -6.96 -6.17 -3.39
C ALA A 66 -7.42 -5.52 -4.70
N VAL A 67 -6.89 -5.97 -5.84
CA VAL A 67 -7.18 -5.32 -7.13
C VAL A 67 -8.65 -5.39 -7.53
N PRO A 68 -9.33 -6.56 -7.52
CA PRO A 68 -10.74 -6.61 -7.95
C PRO A 68 -11.67 -5.69 -7.16
N PRO A 69 -11.63 -5.64 -5.82
CA PRO A 69 -12.48 -4.70 -5.09
C PRO A 69 -12.20 -3.24 -5.44
N LEU A 70 -10.93 -2.91 -5.71
CA LEU A 70 -10.55 -1.55 -6.08
C LEU A 70 -11.01 -1.19 -7.49
N VAL A 71 -10.95 -2.15 -8.42
CA VAL A 71 -11.49 -1.97 -9.76
C VAL A 71 -12.99 -1.65 -9.66
N ASP A 72 -13.72 -2.40 -8.86
CA ASP A 72 -15.15 -2.17 -8.66
C ASP A 72 -15.43 -0.81 -8.02
N HIS A 73 -14.64 -0.45 -7.03
CA HIS A 73 -14.84 0.80 -6.29
C HIS A 73 -14.58 2.02 -7.18
N PHE A 74 -13.49 2.01 -7.94
CA PHE A 74 -13.08 3.17 -8.73
C PHE A 74 -13.60 3.16 -10.17
N GLY A 75 -14.06 2.03 -10.67
CA GLY A 75 -14.53 1.92 -12.04
C GLY A 75 -13.43 2.15 -13.08
N GLN A 76 -12.20 1.78 -12.74
CA GLN A 76 -11.04 1.95 -13.62
C GLN A 76 -10.54 0.59 -14.12
N PRO A 77 -9.88 0.55 -15.29
CA PRO A 77 -9.31 -0.70 -15.79
C PRO A 77 -8.32 -1.32 -14.80
N ARG A 78 -8.26 -2.65 -14.80
CA ARG A 78 -7.36 -3.39 -13.93
C ARG A 78 -5.91 -2.92 -14.02
N GLU A 79 -5.42 -2.67 -15.23
CA GLU A 79 -4.02 -2.25 -15.43
C GLU A 79 -3.71 -0.92 -14.75
N VAL A 80 -4.67 -0.01 -14.74
CA VAL A 80 -4.52 1.29 -14.08
C VAL A 80 -4.45 1.09 -12.56
N ILE A 81 -5.36 0.28 -12.03
CA ILE A 81 -5.40 0.01 -10.58
C ILE A 81 -4.13 -0.71 -10.14
N GLU A 82 -3.68 -1.72 -10.88
CA GLU A 82 -2.44 -2.44 -10.55
C GLU A 82 -1.25 -1.51 -10.54
N ARG A 83 -1.10 -0.69 -11.57
CA ARG A 83 0.02 0.26 -11.66
C ARG A 83 0.02 1.23 -10.48
N ASP A 84 -1.12 1.79 -10.17
CA ASP A 84 -1.22 2.78 -9.09
C ASP A 84 -1.00 2.14 -7.72
N LEU A 85 -1.53 0.93 -7.51
CA LEU A 85 -1.36 0.20 -6.27
C LEU A 85 0.11 -0.18 -6.05
N LEU A 86 0.77 -0.68 -7.10
CA LEU A 86 2.19 -1.04 -7.02
C LEU A 86 3.05 0.19 -6.73
N SER A 87 2.77 1.30 -7.38
CA SER A 87 3.49 2.55 -7.16
C SER A 87 3.34 3.05 -5.73
N LEU A 88 2.12 3.00 -5.21
CA LEU A 88 1.84 3.41 -3.84
C LEU A 88 2.59 2.52 -2.84
N CYS A 89 2.52 1.21 -3.03
CA CYS A 89 3.16 0.27 -2.11
C CYS A 89 4.68 0.42 -2.12
N ARG A 90 5.29 0.66 -3.27
CA ARG A 90 6.73 0.92 -3.33
C ARG A 90 7.10 2.19 -2.57
N ALA A 91 6.34 3.26 -2.75
CA ALA A 91 6.60 4.51 -2.05
C ALA A 91 6.45 4.36 -0.54
N LEU A 92 5.41 3.66 -0.09
CA LEU A 92 5.17 3.45 1.34
C LEU A 92 6.25 2.54 1.96
N ALA A 93 6.64 1.49 1.26
CA ALA A 93 7.68 0.57 1.75
C ALA A 93 9.03 1.28 1.89
N GLU A 94 9.39 2.13 0.93
CA GLU A 94 10.62 2.90 0.96
C GLU A 94 10.69 3.83 2.18
N ARG A 95 9.55 4.32 2.65
CA ARG A 95 9.46 5.20 3.81
C ARG A 95 9.24 4.45 5.12
N GLY A 96 9.21 3.13 5.08
CA GLY A 96 8.96 2.32 6.27
C GLY A 96 7.54 2.42 6.79
N LEU A 97 6.61 2.79 5.92
CA LEU A 97 5.21 2.96 6.30
C LEU A 97 4.40 1.68 6.13
N ILE A 98 4.91 0.73 5.36
CA ILE A 98 4.39 -0.63 5.30
C ILE A 98 5.55 -1.60 5.25
N GLU A 99 5.29 -2.84 5.67
CA GLU A 99 6.21 -3.96 5.53
C GLU A 99 5.62 -4.90 4.49
N LEU A 100 6.48 -5.48 3.67
CA LEU A 100 6.07 -6.44 2.65
C LEU A 100 6.47 -7.85 3.09
N HIS A 101 5.52 -8.76 3.01
CA HIS A 101 5.72 -10.16 3.38
C HIS A 101 5.27 -11.07 2.24
N ALA A 102 5.88 -12.25 2.13
CA ALA A 102 5.43 -13.22 1.15
C ALA A 102 3.97 -13.58 1.42
N GLY A 103 3.17 -13.64 0.36
CA GLY A 103 1.73 -13.85 0.48
C GLY A 103 1.31 -15.29 0.73
N THR A 104 2.24 -16.22 0.69
CA THR A 104 1.96 -17.63 0.92
C THR A 104 2.08 -17.98 2.39
N ASP A 105 1.22 -18.84 2.84
CA ASP A 105 1.24 -19.31 4.21
C ASP A 105 2.33 -20.34 4.44
#